data_00d28ccc2f2dfa1c4948376c41fef17a
#
_entry.id   00d28ccc2f2dfa1c4948376c41fef17a
#
_cell.length_a   1.000
_cell.length_b   1.000
_cell.length_c   1.000
_cell.angle_alpha   90.00
_cell.angle_beta   90.00
_cell.angle_gamma   90.00
#
_symmetry.space_group_name_H-M   'P 1'
#
loop_
_entity.id
_entity.type
_entity.pdbx_description
1 polymer ?
#
loop_
_entity_poly.entity_id
_entity_poly.type
_entity_poly.pdbx_seq_one_letter_code
_entity_poly.pdbx_strand_id
1 'polypeptide(L)'
;MMSAAPSAPSAPSAPSAPSAPSISPDPPAADPPRQGPCARTAALAALREADPAAKAAAARALYAAVLDGSMACAAHAELAEPSGLPGRPARPDLVDPRGLKRRSMQAPQGRAVLLHALAHIEFNAINLALDAVWRFAGMPAAFYTDWLKVAAEEAYHFSLLSARLAEYGHVYGDFPAHDGLWDMCERTRGDVLARMALVPRTLEARGLDASPPIRARLLQAGDQASAAILDVILRDEIGHVLIGNRWFRHLCDAGGLDPHETYTRLADQYHAPKLRGPFNFEARRDAGFDEAELAALAAVAGLDAQEVAPPPADD
;
A
#
# COMPACT_ATOMS: atom_id res chain seq x y z
N MET A 1 -37.39 23.19 -97.79
CA MET A 1 -38.10 22.26 -96.93
C MET A 1 -37.21 21.98 -95.73
N MET A 2 -37.43 22.64 -94.62
CA MET A 2 -36.66 22.50 -93.41
C MET A 2 -37.61 21.92 -92.30
N SER A 3 -37.28 20.73 -91.87
CA SER A 3 -38.02 20.02 -90.83
C SER A 3 -37.57 20.47 -89.46
N ALA A 4 -38.55 20.93 -88.64
CA ALA A 4 -38.36 21.30 -87.29
C ALA A 4 -38.23 20.10 -86.36
N ALA A 5 -37.22 20.06 -85.47
CA ALA A 5 -37.08 19.07 -84.45
C ALA A 5 -37.94 19.36 -83.24
N PRO A 6 -38.47 18.41 -82.50
CA PRO A 6 -39.32 18.59 -81.32
C PRO A 6 -38.50 18.91 -80.07
N SER A 7 -39.03 19.81 -79.26
CA SER A 7 -38.49 20.26 -77.99
C SER A 7 -38.55 19.15 -76.94
N ALA A 8 -37.48 19.02 -76.13
CA ALA A 8 -37.39 18.08 -75.02
C ALA A 8 -38.18 18.60 -73.79
N PRO A 9 -38.75 17.70 -72.96
CA PRO A 9 -39.49 18.10 -71.77
C PRO A 9 -38.57 18.53 -70.59
N SER A 10 -39.01 19.55 -69.86
CA SER A 10 -38.31 20.08 -68.69
C SER A 10 -38.23 19.05 -67.54
N ALA A 11 -37.07 18.97 -66.91
CA ALA A 11 -36.82 18.13 -65.76
C ALA A 11 -37.55 18.70 -64.48
N PRO A 12 -38.01 17.82 -63.58
CA PRO A 12 -38.63 18.25 -62.34
C PRO A 12 -37.58 18.84 -61.37
N SER A 13 -37.98 19.88 -60.62
CA SER A 13 -37.22 20.52 -59.59
C SER A 13 -36.93 19.58 -58.43
N ALA A 14 -35.67 19.52 -57.98
CA ALA A 14 -35.25 18.75 -56.83
C ALA A 14 -35.82 19.34 -55.51
N PRO A 15 -36.19 18.47 -54.53
CA PRO A 15 -36.68 18.93 -53.24
C PRO A 15 -35.54 19.63 -52.42
N SER A 16 -35.87 20.72 -51.74
CA SER A 16 -35.01 21.46 -50.86
C SER A 16 -34.52 20.59 -49.70
N ALA A 17 -33.19 20.59 -49.48
CA ALA A 17 -32.57 19.89 -48.36
C ALA A 17 -33.04 20.45 -46.99
N PRO A 18 -33.26 19.61 -45.97
CA PRO A 18 -33.61 20.10 -44.62
C PRO A 18 -32.44 20.89 -44.03
N SER A 19 -32.76 22.01 -43.38
CA SER A 19 -31.80 22.85 -42.63
C SER A 19 -31.15 22.04 -41.54
N ALA A 20 -29.83 22.08 -41.46
CA ALA A 20 -29.04 21.47 -40.40
C ALA A 20 -29.41 22.06 -39.03
N PRO A 21 -29.47 21.23 -37.96
CA PRO A 21 -29.73 21.75 -36.61
C PRO A 21 -28.57 22.68 -36.20
N SER A 22 -28.91 23.83 -35.66
CA SER A 22 -27.97 24.75 -35.06
C SER A 22 -27.35 24.10 -33.82
N ILE A 23 -26.04 23.75 -33.91
CA ILE A 23 -25.25 23.30 -32.75
C ILE A 23 -25.07 24.53 -31.85
N SER A 24 -25.67 24.50 -30.68
CA SER A 24 -25.35 25.46 -29.62
C SER A 24 -23.89 25.26 -29.22
N PRO A 25 -23.11 26.32 -28.99
CA PRO A 25 -21.72 26.17 -28.57
C PRO A 25 -21.71 25.42 -27.23
N ASP A 26 -20.83 24.41 -27.14
CA ASP A 26 -20.53 23.71 -25.91
C ASP A 26 -20.26 24.71 -24.78
N PRO A 27 -20.70 24.45 -23.55
CA PRO A 27 -20.34 25.29 -22.42
C PRO A 27 -18.81 25.35 -22.35
N PRO A 28 -18.21 26.49 -21.96
CA PRO A 28 -16.77 26.63 -21.87
C PRO A 28 -16.24 25.51 -20.99
N ALA A 29 -15.20 24.82 -21.49
CA ALA A 29 -14.50 23.79 -20.74
C ALA A 29 -14.16 24.35 -19.35
N ALA A 30 -14.58 23.64 -18.30
CA ALA A 30 -14.25 24.03 -16.95
C ALA A 30 -12.74 24.27 -16.87
N ASP A 31 -12.32 25.40 -16.30
CA ASP A 31 -10.91 25.68 -16.04
C ASP A 31 -10.25 24.43 -15.44
N PRO A 32 -9.05 24.06 -15.89
CA PRO A 32 -8.34 22.97 -15.29
C PRO A 32 -8.21 23.25 -13.78
N PRO A 33 -8.47 22.28 -12.91
CA PRO A 33 -8.44 22.49 -11.49
C PRO A 33 -7.11 23.15 -11.13
N ARG A 34 -7.16 24.31 -10.48
CA ARG A 34 -5.98 25.00 -10.00
C ARG A 34 -5.14 23.98 -9.25
N GLN A 35 -3.90 23.78 -9.67
CA GLN A 35 -2.96 22.86 -9.03
C GLN A 35 -2.53 23.47 -7.67
N GLY A 36 -3.46 23.46 -6.71
CA GLY A 36 -3.13 23.68 -5.31
C GLY A 36 -2.48 22.43 -4.73
N PRO A 37 -1.86 22.54 -3.57
CA PRO A 37 -1.31 21.37 -2.89
C PRO A 37 -2.43 20.35 -2.68
N CYS A 38 -2.25 19.16 -3.26
CA CYS A 38 -3.19 18.05 -3.10
C CYS A 38 -2.53 16.94 -2.27
N ALA A 39 -3.33 16.02 -1.72
CA ALA A 39 -2.84 14.95 -0.87
C ALA A 39 -1.75 14.11 -1.56
N ARG A 40 -1.84 13.87 -2.87
CA ARG A 40 -0.84 13.12 -3.63
C ARG A 40 0.50 13.86 -3.74
N THR A 41 0.47 15.17 -4.00
CA THR A 41 1.69 16.01 -4.00
C THR A 41 2.30 16.12 -2.61
N ALA A 42 1.47 16.23 -1.58
CA ALA A 42 1.92 16.28 -0.19
C ALA A 42 2.50 14.93 0.26
N ALA A 43 1.93 13.80 -0.18
CA ALA A 43 2.48 12.46 0.06
C ALA A 43 3.87 12.30 -0.57
N LEU A 44 4.07 12.80 -1.82
CA LEU A 44 5.39 12.82 -2.44
C LEU A 44 6.38 13.69 -1.65
N ALA A 45 5.96 14.84 -1.17
CA ALA A 45 6.82 15.71 -0.36
C ALA A 45 7.22 15.02 0.96
N ALA A 46 6.27 14.37 1.65
CA ALA A 46 6.54 13.59 2.85
C ALA A 46 7.44 12.37 2.56
N LEU A 47 7.24 11.68 1.43
CA LEU A 47 8.09 10.56 1.02
C LEU A 47 9.55 10.99 0.81
N ARG A 48 9.77 12.22 0.32
CA ARG A 48 11.10 12.80 0.11
C ARG A 48 11.77 13.31 1.38
N GLU A 49 11.02 13.48 2.47
CA GLU A 49 11.61 13.90 3.74
C GLU A 49 12.64 12.88 4.22
N ALA A 50 13.83 13.32 4.57
CA ALA A 50 14.91 12.44 5.00
C ALA A 50 14.95 12.24 6.52
N ASP A 51 14.50 13.23 7.30
CA ASP A 51 14.42 13.10 8.74
C ASP A 51 13.26 12.19 9.15
N PRO A 52 13.50 11.10 9.89
CA PRO A 52 12.46 10.14 10.21
C PRO A 52 11.32 10.71 11.06
N ALA A 53 11.62 11.60 11.99
CA ALA A 53 10.61 12.20 12.87
C ALA A 53 9.76 13.22 12.09
N ALA A 54 10.38 14.02 11.23
CA ALA A 54 9.69 14.96 10.37
C ALA A 54 8.79 14.23 9.36
N LYS A 55 9.26 13.12 8.76
CA LYS A 55 8.45 12.28 7.86
C LYS A 55 7.23 11.70 8.59
N ALA A 56 7.42 11.14 9.78
CA ALA A 56 6.34 10.59 10.58
C ALA A 56 5.31 11.68 10.96
N ALA A 57 5.78 12.87 11.33
CA ALA A 57 4.90 14.01 11.60
C ALA A 57 4.12 14.45 10.35
N ALA A 58 4.78 14.53 9.19
CA ALA A 58 4.17 14.89 7.92
C ALA A 58 3.09 13.90 7.48
N ALA A 59 3.34 12.59 7.60
CA ALA A 59 2.36 11.55 7.27
C ALA A 59 1.09 11.66 8.13
N ARG A 60 1.24 11.86 9.43
CA ARG A 60 0.10 12.04 10.36
C ARG A 60 -0.67 13.33 10.08
N ALA A 61 0.01 14.44 9.85
CA ALA A 61 -0.62 15.72 9.53
C ALA A 61 -1.38 15.65 8.20
N LEU A 62 -0.83 14.96 7.20
CA LEU A 62 -1.46 14.78 5.90
C LEU A 62 -2.76 13.97 5.99
N TYR A 63 -2.76 12.88 6.75
CA TYR A 63 -3.98 12.11 6.98
C TYR A 63 -5.05 12.93 7.68
N ALA A 64 -4.68 13.68 8.73
CA ALA A 64 -5.59 14.57 9.43
C ALA A 64 -6.21 15.62 8.49
N ALA A 65 -5.41 16.25 7.62
CA ALA A 65 -5.86 17.26 6.66
C ALA A 65 -6.82 16.70 5.59
N VAL A 66 -6.68 15.42 5.24
CA VAL A 66 -7.64 14.74 4.33
C VAL A 66 -8.93 14.40 5.07
N LEU A 67 -8.87 13.97 6.32
CA LEU A 67 -10.05 13.64 7.12
C LEU A 67 -10.92 14.87 7.45
N ASP A 68 -10.30 16.00 7.76
CA ASP A 68 -11.02 17.24 8.06
C ASP A 68 -11.46 18.02 6.80
N GLY A 69 -11.10 17.51 5.61
CA GLY A 69 -11.48 18.10 4.32
C GLY A 69 -10.66 19.32 3.90
N SER A 70 -9.60 19.69 4.67
CA SER A 70 -8.74 20.83 4.32
C SER A 70 -7.80 20.51 3.14
N MET A 71 -7.63 19.23 2.81
CA MET A 71 -6.83 18.79 1.67
C MET A 71 -7.55 17.76 0.81
N ALA A 72 -7.70 18.07 -0.47
CA ALA A 72 -8.33 17.18 -1.45
C ALA A 72 -7.33 16.20 -2.08
N CYS A 73 -7.82 14.99 -2.45
CA CYS A 73 -7.07 14.04 -3.25
C CYS A 73 -7.30 14.32 -4.75
N ALA A 74 -6.32 14.86 -5.45
CA ALA A 74 -6.37 15.02 -6.91
C ALA A 74 -6.03 13.68 -7.58
N ALA A 75 -7.00 12.77 -7.68
CA ALA A 75 -6.80 11.39 -8.15
C ALA A 75 -6.14 11.31 -9.54
N HIS A 76 -6.50 12.20 -10.45
CA HIS A 76 -6.05 12.18 -11.85
C HIS A 76 -4.82 13.10 -12.12
N ALA A 77 -4.26 13.75 -11.08
CA ALA A 77 -3.09 14.57 -11.28
C ALA A 77 -1.90 13.69 -11.71
N GLU A 78 -1.26 14.06 -12.83
CA GLU A 78 0.00 13.44 -13.24
C GLU A 78 1.14 14.08 -12.48
N LEU A 79 1.89 13.28 -11.75
CA LEU A 79 3.03 13.69 -10.95
C LEU A 79 4.29 13.05 -11.51
N ALA A 80 5.28 13.87 -11.84
CA ALA A 80 6.57 13.38 -12.30
C ALA A 80 7.29 12.62 -11.17
N GLU A 81 7.94 11.52 -11.53
CA GLU A 81 8.76 10.76 -10.59
C GLU A 81 10.11 11.47 -10.39
N PRO A 82 10.42 11.97 -9.18
CA PRO A 82 11.72 12.55 -8.90
C PRO A 82 12.74 11.42 -8.65
N SER A 83 14.02 11.75 -8.84
CA SER A 83 15.09 10.86 -8.41
C SER A 83 15.25 10.85 -6.88
N GLY A 84 15.84 9.78 -6.34
CA GLY A 84 16.24 9.70 -4.93
C GLY A 84 15.09 9.42 -3.97
N LEU A 85 14.10 8.62 -4.38
CA LEU A 85 13.07 8.10 -3.50
C LEU A 85 13.52 6.78 -2.83
N PRO A 86 13.04 6.55 -1.61
CA PRO A 86 12.47 7.51 -0.68
C PRO A 86 13.55 8.42 -0.10
N GLY A 87 13.17 9.57 0.48
CA GLY A 87 14.06 10.33 1.34
C GLY A 87 14.47 9.48 2.53
N ARG A 88 15.79 9.42 2.81
CA ARG A 88 16.36 8.57 3.87
C ARG A 88 17.38 9.34 4.68
N PRO A 89 17.45 9.11 6.00
CA PRO A 89 18.58 9.59 6.79
C PRO A 89 19.88 8.90 6.34
N ALA A 90 21.02 9.49 6.69
CA ALA A 90 22.33 8.90 6.41
C ALA A 90 22.54 7.54 7.11
N ARG A 91 21.78 7.23 8.13
CA ARG A 91 21.75 5.97 8.86
C ARG A 91 20.31 5.51 9.05
N PRO A 92 20.04 4.18 9.16
CA PRO A 92 20.98 3.06 9.31
C PRO A 92 21.74 2.71 8.03
N ASP A 93 22.91 2.08 8.18
CA ASP A 93 23.61 1.43 7.08
C ASP A 93 22.75 0.27 6.57
N LEU A 94 22.45 0.25 5.27
CA LEU A 94 21.67 -0.83 4.65
C LEU A 94 22.62 -1.95 4.20
N VAL A 95 22.37 -3.15 4.68
CA VAL A 95 23.21 -4.33 4.46
C VAL A 95 22.41 -5.52 3.93
N ASP A 96 23.09 -6.53 3.37
CA ASP A 96 22.42 -7.79 3.02
C ASP A 96 21.79 -8.42 4.26
N PRO A 97 20.53 -8.88 4.20
CA PRO A 97 19.83 -9.50 5.34
C PRO A 97 20.60 -10.64 6.01
N ARG A 98 21.44 -11.37 5.24
CA ARG A 98 22.30 -12.45 5.75
C ARG A 98 23.43 -11.94 6.65
N GLY A 99 23.78 -10.67 6.54
CA GLY A 99 24.79 -10.02 7.39
C GLY A 99 24.26 -9.61 8.76
N LEU A 100 22.94 -9.61 8.97
CA LEU A 100 22.33 -9.22 10.23
C LEU A 100 22.44 -10.32 11.28
N LYS A 101 23.15 -10.03 12.36
CA LYS A 101 23.34 -10.99 13.47
C LYS A 101 22.16 -10.96 14.43
N ARG A 102 21.55 -12.13 14.64
CA ARG A 102 20.56 -12.30 15.72
C ARG A 102 21.25 -12.19 17.08
N ARG A 103 20.63 -11.46 18.01
CA ARG A 103 21.10 -11.32 19.39
C ARG A 103 20.09 -11.89 20.37
N SER A 104 20.57 -12.32 21.53
CA SER A 104 19.68 -12.83 22.59
C SER A 104 18.82 -11.70 23.15
N MET A 105 17.54 -11.89 23.24
CA MET A 105 16.60 -10.95 23.87
C MET A 105 16.71 -10.89 25.40
N GLN A 106 17.42 -11.82 26.03
CA GLN A 106 17.71 -11.75 27.46
C GLN A 106 18.60 -10.57 27.82
N ALA A 107 19.48 -10.15 26.91
CA ALA A 107 20.32 -8.97 27.09
C ALA A 107 19.61 -7.70 26.61
N PRO A 108 19.71 -6.57 27.36
CA PRO A 108 19.16 -5.27 26.93
C PRO A 108 19.59 -4.87 25.51
N GLN A 109 20.85 -5.09 25.16
CA GLN A 109 21.39 -4.83 23.83
C GLN A 109 20.67 -5.64 22.72
N GLY A 110 20.25 -6.88 23.00
CA GLY A 110 19.53 -7.71 22.03
C GLY A 110 18.11 -7.16 21.81
N ARG A 111 17.44 -6.66 22.86
CA ARG A 111 16.14 -6.00 22.75
C ARG A 111 16.25 -4.66 22.00
N ALA A 112 17.29 -3.86 22.27
CA ALA A 112 17.53 -2.64 21.51
C ALA A 112 17.70 -2.90 20.00
N VAL A 113 18.48 -3.91 19.62
CA VAL A 113 18.65 -4.32 18.20
C VAL A 113 17.32 -4.76 17.58
N LEU A 114 16.49 -5.50 18.32
CA LEU A 114 15.16 -5.90 17.85
C LEU A 114 14.25 -4.69 17.65
N LEU A 115 14.16 -3.80 18.65
CA LEU A 115 13.32 -2.58 18.57
C LEU A 115 13.74 -1.69 17.40
N HIS A 116 15.05 -1.55 17.17
CA HIS A 116 15.56 -0.82 16.01
C HIS A 116 15.17 -1.48 14.69
N ALA A 117 15.25 -2.81 14.59
CA ALA A 117 14.85 -3.53 13.39
C ALA A 117 13.35 -3.38 13.11
N LEU A 118 12.51 -3.43 14.16
CA LEU A 118 11.08 -3.15 14.03
C LEU A 118 10.84 -1.69 13.62
N ALA A 119 11.49 -0.72 14.27
CA ALA A 119 11.37 0.69 13.89
C ALA A 119 11.76 0.92 12.42
N HIS A 120 12.74 0.16 11.89
CA HIS A 120 13.11 0.24 10.48
C HIS A 120 12.03 -0.34 9.56
N ILE A 121 11.33 -1.39 9.97
CA ILE A 121 10.19 -1.93 9.23
C ILE A 121 9.10 -0.88 9.16
N GLU A 122 8.67 -0.29 10.27
CA GLU A 122 7.63 0.73 10.33
C GLU A 122 8.02 1.99 9.52
N PHE A 123 9.29 2.42 9.60
CA PHE A 123 9.78 3.54 8.78
C PHE A 123 9.67 3.25 7.28
N ASN A 124 9.97 2.01 6.85
CA ASN A 124 9.74 1.63 5.46
C ASN A 124 8.25 1.52 5.13
N ALA A 125 7.41 1.04 6.03
CA ALA A 125 5.96 0.96 5.82
C ALA A 125 5.34 2.36 5.62
N ILE A 126 5.82 3.40 6.35
CA ILE A 126 5.46 4.80 6.05
C ILE A 126 5.81 5.14 4.58
N ASN A 127 7.01 4.78 4.13
CA ASN A 127 7.43 5.05 2.75
C ASN A 127 6.55 4.31 1.73
N LEU A 128 6.22 3.03 1.98
CA LEU A 128 5.39 2.21 1.10
C LEU A 128 3.98 2.79 0.93
N ALA A 129 3.37 3.22 2.05
CA ALA A 129 2.04 3.79 2.05
C ALA A 129 2.02 5.17 1.36
N LEU A 130 2.98 6.04 1.63
CA LEU A 130 3.12 7.34 0.96
C LEU A 130 3.40 7.16 -0.54
N ASP A 131 4.21 6.15 -0.93
CA ASP A 131 4.46 5.82 -2.33
C ASP A 131 3.18 5.37 -3.04
N ALA A 132 2.35 4.54 -2.42
CA ALA A 132 1.08 4.13 -2.99
C ALA A 132 0.15 5.33 -3.26
N VAL A 133 0.09 6.30 -2.34
CA VAL A 133 -0.73 7.51 -2.47
C VAL A 133 -0.28 8.37 -3.65
N TRP A 134 0.98 8.70 -3.76
CA TRP A 134 1.43 9.61 -4.81
C TRP A 134 1.54 8.96 -6.18
N ARG A 135 1.99 7.71 -6.23
CA ARG A 135 2.37 7.01 -7.47
C ARG A 135 1.16 6.63 -8.33
N PHE A 136 0.16 6.02 -7.75
CA PHE A 136 -0.94 5.43 -8.50
C PHE A 136 -2.07 6.44 -8.73
N ALA A 137 -2.07 7.04 -9.93
CA ALA A 137 -3.15 7.93 -10.37
C ALA A 137 -4.42 7.16 -10.76
N GLY A 138 -5.56 7.82 -10.76
CA GLY A 138 -6.82 7.28 -11.27
C GLY A 138 -7.53 6.29 -10.33
N MET A 139 -7.00 6.04 -9.13
CA MET A 139 -7.67 5.21 -8.14
C MET A 139 -8.86 5.93 -7.49
N PRO A 140 -9.87 5.20 -6.98
CA PRO A 140 -10.95 5.80 -6.21
C PRO A 140 -10.44 6.61 -5.02
N ALA A 141 -11.16 7.67 -4.63
CA ALA A 141 -10.76 8.54 -3.51
C ALA A 141 -10.47 7.78 -2.20
N ALA A 142 -11.25 6.72 -1.94
CA ALA A 142 -11.06 5.85 -0.78
C ALA A 142 -9.68 5.17 -0.75
N PHE A 143 -9.07 4.87 -1.91
CA PHE A 143 -7.71 4.31 -1.99
C PHE A 143 -6.70 5.23 -1.32
N TYR A 144 -6.75 6.50 -1.63
CA TYR A 144 -5.80 7.48 -1.07
C TYR A 144 -6.03 7.68 0.43
N THR A 145 -7.28 7.75 0.86
CA THR A 145 -7.61 7.90 2.29
C THR A 145 -7.16 6.69 3.09
N ASP A 146 -7.34 5.48 2.55
CA ASP A 146 -6.89 4.25 3.20
C ASP A 146 -5.38 4.20 3.35
N TRP A 147 -4.62 4.47 2.29
CA TRP A 147 -3.16 4.44 2.35
C TRP A 147 -2.58 5.59 3.18
N LEU A 148 -3.26 6.73 3.27
CA LEU A 148 -2.89 7.80 4.21
C LEU A 148 -3.17 7.41 5.66
N LYS A 149 -4.24 6.65 5.92
CA LYS A 149 -4.50 6.05 7.24
C LYS A 149 -3.35 5.11 7.62
N VAL A 150 -2.98 4.20 6.73
CA VAL A 150 -1.83 3.29 6.94
C VAL A 150 -0.56 4.10 7.23
N ALA A 151 -0.21 5.09 6.40
CA ALA A 151 0.97 5.92 6.61
C ALA A 151 0.98 6.61 7.99
N ALA A 152 -0.17 7.06 8.48
CA ALA A 152 -0.29 7.72 9.78
C ALA A 152 -0.16 6.74 10.95
N GLU A 153 -0.70 5.53 10.82
CA GLU A 153 -0.59 4.47 11.83
C GLU A 153 0.84 3.93 11.90
N GLU A 154 1.49 3.70 10.76
CA GLU A 154 2.91 3.32 10.68
C GLU A 154 3.83 4.41 11.28
N ALA A 155 3.51 5.68 11.05
CA ALA A 155 4.21 6.79 11.68
C ALA A 155 4.04 6.80 13.21
N TYR A 156 2.89 6.36 13.71
CA TYR A 156 2.66 6.19 15.14
C TYR A 156 3.47 5.01 15.70
N HIS A 157 3.47 3.86 15.02
CA HIS A 157 4.25 2.68 15.39
C HIS A 157 5.75 3.00 15.44
N PHE A 158 6.26 3.66 14.40
CA PHE A 158 7.65 4.14 14.37
C PHE A 158 7.97 5.04 15.58
N SER A 159 7.06 5.94 15.95
CA SER A 159 7.24 6.84 17.08
C SER A 159 7.28 6.09 18.42
N LEU A 160 6.41 5.09 18.62
CA LEU A 160 6.41 4.24 19.82
C LEU A 160 7.71 3.45 19.94
N LEU A 161 8.16 2.82 18.87
CA LEU A 161 9.40 2.03 18.86
C LEU A 161 10.63 2.90 19.03
N SER A 162 10.67 4.10 18.43
CA SER A 162 11.76 5.04 18.59
C SER A 162 11.86 5.58 20.02
N ALA A 163 10.73 5.91 20.65
CA ALA A 163 10.69 6.31 22.05
C ALA A 163 11.17 5.17 22.96
N ARG A 164 10.71 3.94 22.71
CA ARG A 164 11.14 2.77 23.47
C ARG A 164 12.64 2.47 23.29
N LEU A 165 13.16 2.64 22.08
CA LEU A 165 14.59 2.47 21.78
C LEU A 165 15.45 3.48 22.56
N ALA A 166 14.97 4.73 22.73
CA ALA A 166 15.65 5.75 23.52
C ALA A 166 15.78 5.36 25.00
N GLU A 167 14.82 4.65 25.57
CA GLU A 167 14.89 4.12 26.93
C GLU A 167 16.01 3.06 27.10
N TYR A 168 16.42 2.42 25.99
CA TYR A 168 17.60 1.54 25.93
C TYR A 168 18.91 2.29 25.67
N GLY A 169 18.88 3.63 25.58
CA GLY A 169 20.05 4.46 25.30
C GLY A 169 20.49 4.46 23.85
N HIS A 170 19.58 4.12 22.92
CA HIS A 170 19.83 4.05 21.48
C HIS A 170 18.85 4.90 20.69
N VAL A 171 19.23 5.25 19.46
CA VAL A 171 18.37 5.97 18.52
C VAL A 171 18.22 5.19 17.21
N TYR A 172 17.19 5.52 16.45
CA TYR A 172 17.04 4.97 15.10
C TYR A 172 18.26 5.36 14.24
N GLY A 173 18.87 4.38 13.60
CA GLY A 173 20.11 4.52 12.86
C GLY A 173 21.35 3.90 13.53
N ASP A 174 21.30 3.56 14.83
CA ASP A 174 22.44 3.01 15.56
C ASP A 174 22.85 1.60 15.13
N PHE A 175 21.94 0.84 14.54
CA PHE A 175 22.19 -0.53 14.09
C PHE A 175 21.95 -0.67 12.59
N PRO A 176 22.64 -1.59 11.90
CA PRO A 176 22.37 -1.83 10.48
C PRO A 176 20.98 -2.42 10.26
N ALA A 177 20.44 -2.18 9.06
CA ALA A 177 19.14 -2.66 8.61
C ALA A 177 19.20 -3.20 7.18
N HIS A 178 18.07 -3.61 6.59
CA HIS A 178 18.00 -4.06 5.21
C HIS A 178 16.80 -3.46 4.48
N ASP A 179 16.87 -3.38 3.15
CA ASP A 179 15.90 -2.67 2.33
C ASP A 179 14.85 -3.56 1.63
N GLY A 180 14.69 -4.79 2.09
CA GLY A 180 13.88 -5.78 1.38
C GLY A 180 12.42 -5.40 1.15
N LEU A 181 11.82 -4.52 1.97
CA LEU A 181 10.47 -3.99 1.76
C LEU A 181 10.46 -3.01 0.58
N TRP A 182 11.40 -2.06 0.58
CA TRP A 182 11.49 -1.08 -0.49
C TRP A 182 11.89 -1.70 -1.82
N ASP A 183 12.74 -2.73 -1.84
CA ASP A 183 13.08 -3.47 -3.05
C ASP A 183 11.86 -4.02 -3.79
N MET A 184 10.85 -4.52 -3.07
CA MET A 184 9.61 -4.98 -3.69
C MET A 184 8.74 -3.81 -4.16
N CYS A 185 8.74 -2.69 -3.42
CA CYS A 185 8.10 -1.45 -3.83
C CYS A 185 8.63 -0.96 -5.18
N GLU A 186 9.95 -0.91 -5.34
CA GLU A 186 10.62 -0.54 -6.60
C GLU A 186 10.26 -1.50 -7.74
N ARG A 187 10.30 -2.80 -7.50
CA ARG A 187 9.94 -3.80 -8.52
C ARG A 187 8.51 -3.67 -8.99
N THR A 188 7.58 -3.27 -8.13
CA THR A 188 6.15 -3.13 -8.43
C THR A 188 5.72 -1.69 -8.77
N ARG A 189 6.66 -0.76 -8.97
CA ARG A 189 6.38 0.67 -9.16
C ARG A 189 5.46 1.01 -10.34
N GLY A 190 5.47 0.20 -11.38
CA GLY A 190 4.65 0.39 -12.58
C GLY A 190 3.34 -0.39 -12.61
N ASP A 191 3.02 -1.14 -11.55
CA ASP A 191 1.88 -2.06 -11.53
C ASP A 191 1.19 -2.01 -10.16
N VAL A 192 0.06 -1.31 -10.09
CA VAL A 192 -0.72 -1.19 -8.84
C VAL A 192 -1.28 -2.53 -8.38
N LEU A 193 -1.65 -3.42 -9.31
CA LEU A 193 -2.17 -4.76 -8.97
C LEU A 193 -1.07 -5.61 -8.32
N ALA A 194 0.13 -5.62 -8.90
CA ALA A 194 1.29 -6.29 -8.32
C ALA A 194 1.70 -5.66 -6.97
N ARG A 195 1.62 -4.33 -6.84
CA ARG A 195 1.88 -3.62 -5.59
C ARG A 195 0.95 -4.12 -4.48
N MET A 196 -0.36 -4.18 -4.73
CA MET A 196 -1.34 -4.63 -3.73
C MET A 196 -1.17 -6.11 -3.39
N ALA A 197 -0.84 -6.95 -4.37
CA ALA A 197 -0.58 -8.36 -4.15
C ALA A 197 0.67 -8.62 -3.30
N LEU A 198 1.77 -7.91 -3.56
CA LEU A 198 3.09 -8.32 -3.10
C LEU A 198 3.64 -7.50 -1.93
N VAL A 199 3.18 -6.28 -1.73
CA VAL A 199 3.63 -5.45 -0.60
C VAL A 199 2.72 -5.69 0.61
N PRO A 200 1.49 -5.16 0.72
CA PRO A 200 0.70 -5.34 1.93
C PRO A 200 0.30 -6.80 2.17
N ARG A 201 -0.20 -7.45 1.15
CA ARG A 201 -0.76 -8.80 1.23
C ARG A 201 0.28 -9.90 1.44
N THR A 202 1.53 -9.69 1.01
CA THR A 202 2.60 -10.69 1.11
C THR A 202 3.64 -10.28 2.16
N LEU A 203 4.23 -9.10 2.05
CA LEU A 203 5.36 -8.72 2.90
C LEU A 203 4.91 -8.19 4.25
N GLU A 204 3.92 -7.31 4.32
CA GLU A 204 3.39 -6.78 5.59
C GLU A 204 2.59 -7.85 6.34
N ALA A 205 1.83 -8.70 5.64
CA ALA A 205 1.13 -9.83 6.26
C ALA A 205 2.07 -10.79 7.03
N ARG A 206 3.38 -10.76 6.81
CA ARG A 206 4.36 -11.46 7.65
C ARG A 206 4.46 -10.87 9.05
N GLY A 207 4.08 -9.62 9.23
CA GLY A 207 3.94 -8.98 10.54
C GLY A 207 2.91 -9.68 11.41
N LEU A 208 1.78 -10.11 10.81
CA LEU A 208 0.73 -10.87 11.51
C LEU A 208 1.26 -12.18 12.12
N ASP A 209 2.18 -12.83 11.41
CA ASP A 209 2.77 -14.11 11.83
C ASP A 209 3.93 -13.93 12.81
N ALA A 210 4.74 -12.88 12.62
CA ALA A 210 5.96 -12.66 13.38
C ALA A 210 5.72 -12.01 14.75
N SER A 211 4.70 -11.16 14.88
CA SER A 211 4.47 -10.37 16.10
C SER A 211 4.15 -11.22 17.33
N PRO A 212 3.28 -12.25 17.29
CA PRO A 212 2.99 -13.05 18.48
C PRO A 212 4.19 -13.75 19.10
N PRO A 213 5.06 -14.48 18.35
CA PRO A 213 6.24 -15.11 18.92
C PRO A 213 7.29 -14.12 19.40
N ILE A 214 7.43 -12.95 18.77
CA ILE A 214 8.33 -11.89 19.22
C ILE A 214 7.82 -11.33 20.54
N ARG A 215 6.54 -11.01 20.63
CA ARG A 215 5.86 -10.56 21.86
C ARG A 215 6.07 -11.52 23.02
N ALA A 216 5.84 -12.82 22.80
CA ALA A 216 6.02 -13.83 23.83
C ALA A 216 7.46 -13.85 24.39
N ARG A 217 8.46 -13.71 23.51
CA ARG A 217 9.87 -13.63 23.91
C ARG A 217 10.22 -12.36 24.69
N LEU A 218 9.59 -11.21 24.37
CA LEU A 218 9.75 -9.98 25.14
C LEU A 218 9.19 -10.12 26.55
N LEU A 219 7.99 -10.74 26.69
CA LEU A 219 7.42 -11.07 28.00
C LEU A 219 8.31 -12.01 28.82
N GLN A 220 8.85 -13.05 28.19
CA GLN A 220 9.80 -13.96 28.85
C GLN A 220 11.09 -13.28 29.30
N ALA A 221 11.49 -12.20 28.59
CA ALA A 221 12.62 -11.37 28.97
C ALA A 221 12.27 -10.27 30.00
N GLY A 222 11.02 -10.23 30.47
CA GLY A 222 10.53 -9.21 31.42
C GLY A 222 10.23 -7.84 30.80
N ASP A 223 10.21 -7.73 29.47
CA ASP A 223 9.99 -6.46 28.74
C ASP A 223 8.53 -6.28 28.36
N GLN A 224 7.69 -6.04 29.35
CA GLN A 224 6.25 -5.83 29.16
C GLN A 224 5.94 -4.60 28.32
N ALA A 225 6.73 -3.51 28.46
CA ALA A 225 6.51 -2.27 27.71
C ALA A 225 6.70 -2.47 26.20
N SER A 226 7.77 -3.16 25.79
CA SER A 226 7.97 -3.50 24.37
C SER A 226 6.93 -4.49 23.85
N ALA A 227 6.46 -5.44 24.69
CA ALA A 227 5.39 -6.35 24.31
C ALA A 227 4.06 -5.62 24.08
N ALA A 228 3.74 -4.61 24.89
CA ALA A 228 2.53 -3.80 24.71
C ALA A 228 2.55 -2.96 23.42
N ILE A 229 3.73 -2.51 22.97
CA ILE A 229 3.87 -1.85 21.67
C ILE A 229 3.52 -2.82 20.54
N LEU A 230 3.96 -4.09 20.61
CA LEU A 230 3.60 -5.10 19.61
C LEU A 230 2.11 -5.44 19.60
N ASP A 231 1.40 -5.31 20.73
CA ASP A 231 -0.06 -5.46 20.76
C ASP A 231 -0.76 -4.35 19.96
N VAL A 232 -0.26 -3.12 20.04
CA VAL A 232 -0.75 -1.99 19.24
C VAL A 232 -0.48 -2.26 17.76
N ILE A 233 0.76 -2.60 17.40
CA ILE A 233 1.17 -2.86 16.02
C ILE A 233 0.32 -3.98 15.41
N LEU A 234 0.22 -5.14 16.06
CA LEU A 234 -0.55 -6.27 15.52
C LEU A 234 -2.02 -5.94 15.28
N ARG A 235 -2.64 -5.20 16.21
CA ARG A 235 -4.04 -4.75 16.04
C ARG A 235 -4.22 -3.92 14.76
N ASP A 236 -3.33 -2.98 14.52
CA ASP A 236 -3.43 -2.05 13.38
C ASP A 236 -3.01 -2.74 12.06
N GLU A 237 -2.00 -3.62 12.12
CA GLU A 237 -1.53 -4.42 10.98
C GLU A 237 -2.62 -5.31 10.35
N ILE A 238 -3.54 -5.86 11.15
CA ILE A 238 -4.71 -6.57 10.62
C ILE A 238 -5.50 -5.65 9.68
N GLY A 239 -5.68 -4.39 10.07
CA GLY A 239 -6.35 -3.37 9.26
C GLY A 239 -5.57 -3.00 8.00
N HIS A 240 -4.24 -2.88 8.07
CA HIS A 240 -3.37 -2.56 6.93
C HIS A 240 -3.42 -3.66 5.86
N VAL A 241 -3.29 -4.90 6.29
CA VAL A 241 -3.39 -6.06 5.39
C VAL A 241 -4.80 -6.21 4.80
N LEU A 242 -5.86 -5.92 5.59
CA LEU A 242 -7.24 -5.89 5.09
C LEU A 242 -7.43 -4.83 4.00
N ILE A 243 -6.85 -3.64 4.16
CA ILE A 243 -6.83 -2.60 3.13
C ILE A 243 -6.14 -3.12 1.86
N GLY A 244 -4.98 -3.76 2.00
CA GLY A 244 -4.26 -4.37 0.88
C GLY A 244 -5.09 -5.44 0.16
N ASN A 245 -5.73 -6.35 0.91
CA ASN A 245 -6.60 -7.39 0.36
C ASN A 245 -7.82 -6.80 -0.36
N ARG A 246 -8.44 -5.76 0.21
CA ARG A 246 -9.57 -5.06 -0.42
C ARG A 246 -9.20 -4.45 -1.76
N TRP A 247 -8.08 -3.74 -1.84
CA TRP A 247 -7.65 -3.09 -3.08
C TRP A 247 -7.12 -4.07 -4.10
N PHE A 248 -6.49 -5.15 -3.69
CA PHE A 248 -6.12 -6.23 -4.59
C PHE A 248 -7.35 -6.86 -5.26
N ARG A 249 -8.39 -7.22 -4.48
CA ARG A 249 -9.63 -7.78 -5.01
C ARG A 249 -10.37 -6.78 -5.88
N HIS A 250 -10.47 -5.52 -5.47
CA HIS A 250 -11.07 -4.45 -6.28
C HIS A 250 -10.43 -4.37 -7.67
N LEU A 251 -9.12 -4.45 -7.75
CA LEU A 251 -8.39 -4.41 -9.03
C LEU A 251 -8.59 -5.69 -9.84
N CYS A 252 -8.66 -6.85 -9.21
CA CYS A 252 -9.00 -8.10 -9.88
C CYS A 252 -10.41 -8.05 -10.47
N ASP A 253 -11.39 -7.60 -9.68
CA ASP A 253 -12.80 -7.48 -10.12
C ASP A 253 -12.92 -6.51 -11.30
N ALA A 254 -12.28 -5.36 -11.22
CA ALA A 254 -12.27 -4.35 -12.30
C ALA A 254 -11.61 -4.90 -13.59
N GLY A 255 -10.65 -5.80 -13.46
CA GLY A 255 -9.96 -6.47 -14.59
C GLY A 255 -10.60 -7.77 -15.05
N GLY A 256 -11.65 -8.26 -14.39
CA GLY A 256 -12.24 -9.58 -14.66
C GLY A 256 -11.27 -10.73 -14.40
N LEU A 257 -10.40 -10.61 -13.39
CA LEU A 257 -9.33 -11.53 -13.05
C LEU A 257 -9.70 -12.40 -11.85
N ASP A 258 -9.33 -13.68 -11.88
CA ASP A 258 -9.38 -14.52 -10.69
C ASP A 258 -8.28 -14.10 -9.68
N PRO A 259 -8.61 -13.80 -8.41
CA PRO A 259 -7.63 -13.34 -7.44
C PRO A 259 -6.53 -14.38 -7.12
N HIS A 260 -6.87 -15.67 -7.03
CA HIS A 260 -5.91 -16.72 -6.67
C HIS A 260 -4.90 -16.98 -7.79
N GLU A 261 -5.38 -17.12 -9.03
CA GLU A 261 -4.52 -17.29 -10.20
C GLU A 261 -3.64 -16.04 -10.41
N THR A 262 -4.24 -14.86 -10.25
CA THR A 262 -3.54 -13.58 -10.40
C THR A 262 -2.44 -13.42 -9.35
N TYR A 263 -2.72 -13.74 -8.08
CA TYR A 263 -1.72 -13.70 -7.03
C TYR A 263 -0.54 -14.64 -7.34
N THR A 264 -0.83 -15.89 -7.69
CA THR A 264 0.19 -16.88 -8.02
C THR A 264 1.08 -16.42 -9.17
N ARG A 265 0.47 -15.94 -10.26
CA ARG A 265 1.19 -15.39 -11.41
C ARG A 265 2.09 -14.20 -11.04
N LEU A 266 1.57 -13.26 -10.25
CA LEU A 266 2.33 -12.09 -9.84
C LEU A 266 3.48 -12.46 -8.88
N ALA A 267 3.25 -13.38 -7.95
CA ALA A 267 4.28 -13.87 -7.04
C ALA A 267 5.45 -14.50 -7.80
N ASP A 268 5.17 -15.28 -8.83
CA ASP A 268 6.20 -15.89 -9.69
C ASP A 268 6.90 -14.82 -10.57
N GLN A 269 6.13 -13.95 -11.22
CA GLN A 269 6.64 -12.91 -12.11
C GLN A 269 7.61 -11.95 -11.41
N TYR A 270 7.29 -11.54 -10.19
CA TYR A 270 8.09 -10.61 -9.40
C TYR A 270 9.03 -11.29 -8.42
N HIS A 271 9.16 -12.63 -8.49
CA HIS A 271 10.02 -13.42 -7.61
C HIS A 271 9.78 -13.11 -6.12
N ALA A 272 8.50 -13.13 -5.71
CA ALA A 272 8.12 -12.90 -4.33
C ALA A 272 8.77 -13.95 -3.40
N PRO A 273 9.15 -13.57 -2.18
CA PRO A 273 9.71 -14.54 -1.25
C PRO A 273 8.67 -15.61 -0.91
N LYS A 274 9.12 -16.88 -0.88
CA LYS A 274 8.27 -18.00 -0.50
C LYS A 274 7.79 -17.82 0.94
N LEU A 275 6.48 -17.97 1.14
CA LEU A 275 5.88 -17.93 2.45
C LEU A 275 6.35 -19.15 3.27
N ARG A 276 6.51 -18.95 4.57
CA ARG A 276 6.93 -19.99 5.52
C ARG A 276 6.21 -19.77 6.84
N GLY A 277 5.63 -20.83 7.38
CA GLY A 277 5.00 -20.79 8.72
C GLY A 277 6.01 -20.63 9.86
N PRO A 278 5.52 -20.56 11.10
CA PRO A 278 4.10 -20.65 11.44
C PRO A 278 3.29 -19.44 10.98
N PHE A 279 1.99 -19.64 10.70
CA PHE A 279 1.06 -18.58 10.30
C PHE A 279 0.06 -18.29 11.42
N ASN A 280 -0.34 -17.03 11.56
CA ASN A 280 -1.43 -16.60 12.44
C ASN A 280 -2.74 -16.60 11.65
N PHE A 281 -3.40 -17.75 11.57
CA PHE A 281 -4.60 -17.95 10.75
C PHE A 281 -5.77 -17.05 11.19
N GLU A 282 -5.93 -16.80 12.49
CA GLU A 282 -6.96 -15.90 13.01
C GLU A 282 -6.74 -14.47 12.49
N ALA A 283 -5.57 -13.89 12.73
CA ALA A 283 -5.26 -12.55 12.27
C ALA A 283 -5.31 -12.43 10.73
N ARG A 284 -4.91 -13.47 10.00
CA ARG A 284 -5.03 -13.49 8.54
C ARG A 284 -6.48 -13.52 8.07
N ARG A 285 -7.35 -14.29 8.75
CA ARG A 285 -8.79 -14.29 8.46
C ARG A 285 -9.40 -12.92 8.71
N ASP A 286 -9.09 -12.29 9.85
CA ASP A 286 -9.53 -10.94 10.19
C ASP A 286 -9.00 -9.89 9.19
N ALA A 287 -7.81 -10.12 8.66
CA ALA A 287 -7.22 -9.32 7.57
C ALA A 287 -7.82 -9.62 6.19
N GLY A 288 -8.86 -10.46 6.12
CA GLY A 288 -9.63 -10.69 4.90
C GLY A 288 -9.06 -11.72 3.93
N PHE A 289 -8.16 -12.62 4.36
CA PHE A 289 -7.85 -13.82 3.57
C PHE A 289 -9.04 -14.78 3.59
N ASP A 290 -9.38 -15.34 2.46
CA ASP A 290 -10.45 -16.32 2.37
C ASP A 290 -10.00 -17.74 2.77
N GLU A 291 -10.96 -18.64 2.97
CA GLU A 291 -10.67 -19.99 3.47
C GLU A 291 -9.83 -20.82 2.48
N ALA A 292 -9.91 -20.57 1.18
CA ALA A 292 -9.07 -21.26 0.19
C ALA A 292 -7.61 -20.78 0.30
N GLU A 293 -7.39 -19.50 0.54
CA GLU A 293 -6.07 -18.92 0.78
C GLU A 293 -5.47 -19.44 2.10
N LEU A 294 -6.28 -19.53 3.15
CA LEU A 294 -5.86 -20.05 4.46
C LEU A 294 -5.52 -21.55 4.37
N ALA A 295 -6.31 -22.33 3.63
CA ALA A 295 -6.02 -23.73 3.37
C ALA A 295 -4.71 -23.93 2.59
N ALA A 296 -4.43 -23.06 1.60
CA ALA A 296 -3.16 -23.08 0.88
C ALA A 296 -1.96 -22.78 1.81
N LEU A 297 -2.12 -21.84 2.76
CA LEU A 297 -1.09 -21.55 3.77
C LEU A 297 -0.93 -22.70 4.76
N ALA A 298 -2.01 -23.38 5.16
CA ALA A 298 -1.98 -24.57 6.00
C ALA A 298 -1.14 -25.66 5.35
N ALA A 299 -1.36 -25.95 4.07
CA ALA A 299 -0.57 -26.90 3.30
C ALA A 299 0.93 -26.53 3.27
N VAL A 300 1.27 -25.25 3.12
CA VAL A 300 2.66 -24.77 3.22
C VAL A 300 3.26 -25.01 4.61
N ALA A 301 2.44 -24.94 5.66
CA ALA A 301 2.88 -25.19 7.04
C ALA A 301 2.90 -26.71 7.39
N GLY A 302 2.39 -27.58 6.51
CA GLY A 302 2.25 -29.01 6.77
C GLY A 302 1.08 -29.34 7.72
N LEU A 303 0.05 -28.48 7.76
CA LEU A 303 -1.18 -28.61 8.54
C LEU A 303 -2.34 -29.01 7.62
N ASP A 304 -3.34 -29.71 8.19
CA ASP A 304 -4.59 -29.98 7.49
C ASP A 304 -5.51 -28.73 7.52
N ALA A 305 -6.30 -28.54 6.46
CA ALA A 305 -7.22 -27.39 6.37
C ALA A 305 -8.24 -27.38 7.54
N GLN A 306 -8.59 -28.55 8.10
CA GLN A 306 -9.48 -28.66 9.27
C GLN A 306 -8.87 -28.10 10.56
N GLU A 307 -7.53 -28.12 10.70
CA GLU A 307 -6.84 -27.62 11.88
C GLU A 307 -6.82 -26.09 11.93
N VAL A 308 -7.12 -25.44 10.82
CA VAL A 308 -7.11 -23.96 10.68
C VAL A 308 -8.52 -23.40 10.43
N ALA A 309 -9.53 -24.27 10.31
CA ALA A 309 -10.92 -23.85 10.15
C ALA A 309 -11.39 -23.04 11.37
N PRO A 310 -12.28 -22.05 11.18
CA PRO A 310 -12.87 -21.33 12.31
C PRO A 310 -13.66 -22.31 13.21
N PRO A 311 -13.74 -22.05 14.52
CA PRO A 311 -14.62 -22.82 15.38
C PRO A 311 -16.05 -22.74 14.82
N PRO A 312 -16.87 -23.81 14.98
CA PRO A 312 -18.27 -23.76 14.58
C PRO A 312 -18.93 -22.57 15.26
N ALA A 313 -19.76 -21.83 14.50
CA ALA A 313 -20.54 -20.76 15.08
C ALA A 313 -21.40 -21.33 16.20
N ASP A 314 -21.29 -20.77 17.39
CA ASP A 314 -22.20 -21.09 18.49
C ASP A 314 -23.62 -20.69 18.06
N ASP A 315 -24.52 -21.68 17.93
CA ASP A 315 -25.95 -21.50 17.60
C ASP A 315 -26.71 -20.81 18.74
#